data_95356b55ffdd562accb9b15d74be31b8
#
_entry.id   95356b55ffdd562accb9b15d74be31b8
#
_cell.length_a   1.000
_cell.length_b   1.000
_cell.length_c   1.000
_cell.angle_alpha   90.00
_cell.angle_beta   90.00
_cell.angle_gamma   90.00
#
_symmetry.space_group_name_H-M   'P 1'
#
loop_
_entity.id
_entity.type
_entity.pdbx_description
1 polymer ?
#
loop_
_entity_poly.entity_id
_entity_poly.type
_entity_poly.pdbx_seq_one_letter_code
_entity_poly.pdbx_strand_id
1 'polypeptide(L)'
;ASSKILEYPDLLEVQLKSFKDFFQLETTPENRKGEGLYQVFQEIFPIEDTRNNYKLEFLDYFIDPPQYSIEECLERGLTYNVPLKAKLRLSCTDPEHEDFETRAQDVYLGNIPYMTPAGTFVINGSERIIVSQLHRSPGVFFDQSMHANGTKLYSARIIPFKGSWIEFATDINNVMYAYIDRKKKLPVTTLLRAIGYNS
;
A
#
# COMPACT_ATOMS: atom_id res chain seq x y z
N ALA A 1 -12.52 -18.50 41.54
CA ALA A 1 -12.07 -18.43 40.16
C ALA A 1 -12.38 -17.00 39.64
N SER A 2 -11.34 -16.20 39.50
CA SER A 2 -11.44 -14.86 38.95
C SER A 2 -11.73 -14.98 37.46
N SER A 3 -12.95 -14.72 37.04
CA SER A 3 -13.28 -14.56 35.64
C SER A 3 -12.53 -13.33 35.13
N LYS A 4 -11.54 -13.56 34.27
CA LYS A 4 -10.85 -12.49 33.57
C LYS A 4 -11.88 -11.82 32.68
N ILE A 5 -12.38 -10.66 33.09
CA ILE A 5 -13.27 -9.83 32.28
C ILE A 5 -12.41 -9.35 31.12
N LEU A 6 -12.72 -9.79 29.91
CA LEU A 6 -12.11 -9.24 28.70
C LEU A 6 -12.47 -7.75 28.61
N GLU A 7 -11.48 -6.91 28.48
CA GLU A 7 -11.71 -5.49 28.20
C GLU A 7 -12.43 -5.36 26.86
N TYR A 8 -13.37 -4.42 26.78
CA TYR A 8 -14.02 -4.10 25.52
C TYR A 8 -12.98 -3.61 24.52
N PRO A 9 -12.94 -4.17 23.30
CA PRO A 9 -12.03 -3.69 22.28
C PRO A 9 -12.38 -2.24 21.89
N ASP A 10 -11.36 -1.42 21.69
CA ASP A 10 -11.56 -0.09 21.11
C ASP A 10 -11.95 -0.23 19.63
N LEU A 11 -13.18 0.11 19.29
CA LEU A 11 -13.71 0.01 17.94
C LEU A 11 -13.06 1.01 16.96
N LEU A 12 -12.38 2.04 17.47
CA LEU A 12 -11.65 3.01 16.66
C LEU A 12 -10.17 2.66 16.50
N GLU A 13 -9.68 1.65 17.19
CA GLU A 13 -8.26 1.25 17.15
C GLU A 13 -7.77 0.99 15.72
N VAL A 14 -8.57 0.33 14.89
CA VAL A 14 -8.24 0.03 13.49
C VAL A 14 -7.95 1.30 12.70
N GLN A 15 -8.79 2.33 12.88
CA GLN A 15 -8.64 3.61 12.20
C GLN A 15 -7.38 4.35 12.67
N LEU A 16 -7.26 4.54 13.97
CA LEU A 16 -6.17 5.29 14.59
C LEU A 16 -4.81 4.62 14.37
N LYS A 17 -4.75 3.31 14.57
CA LYS A 17 -3.51 2.54 14.40
C LYS A 17 -3.05 2.51 12.95
N SER A 18 -3.94 2.26 11.99
CA SER A 18 -3.58 2.23 10.57
C SER A 18 -3.03 3.59 10.09
N PHE A 19 -3.59 4.69 10.58
CA PHE A 19 -3.11 6.02 10.25
C PHE A 19 -1.74 6.33 10.89
N LYS A 20 -1.54 5.92 12.14
CA LYS A 20 -0.26 6.02 12.83
C LYS A 20 0.82 5.20 12.12
N ASP A 21 0.50 3.96 11.73
CA ASP A 21 1.41 3.07 11.01
C ASP A 21 1.72 3.61 9.60
N PHE A 22 0.78 4.30 8.95
CA PHE A 22 0.99 4.93 7.66
C PHE A 22 2.03 6.04 7.73
N PHE A 23 1.94 6.93 8.70
CA PHE A 23 2.86 8.07 8.83
C PHE A 23 4.16 7.73 9.55
N GLN A 24 4.15 6.85 10.52
CA GLN A 24 5.31 6.48 11.34
C GLN A 24 6.10 7.70 11.87
N LEU A 25 5.41 8.77 12.29
CA LEU A 25 6.03 10.03 12.70
C LEU A 25 6.83 9.92 14.01
N GLU A 26 6.40 9.05 14.91
CA GLU A 26 7.05 8.84 16.21
C GLU A 26 8.30 7.96 16.11
N THR A 27 8.52 7.34 14.94
CA THR A 27 9.64 6.42 14.71
C THR A 27 10.78 7.17 14.03
N THR A 28 11.99 6.98 14.53
CA THR A 28 13.19 7.56 13.89
C THR A 28 13.38 6.97 12.48
N PRO A 29 13.94 7.73 11.53
CA PRO A 29 14.10 7.30 10.14
C PRO A 29 14.74 5.92 9.98
N GLU A 30 15.72 5.62 10.84
CA GLU A 30 16.46 4.34 10.82
C GLU A 30 15.61 3.13 11.23
N ASN A 31 14.59 3.35 12.05
CA ASN A 31 13.72 2.31 12.60
C ASN A 31 12.35 2.22 11.92
N ARG A 32 12.11 3.06 10.89
CA ARG A 32 10.86 3.01 10.14
C ARG A 32 10.76 1.72 9.34
N LYS A 33 9.59 1.12 9.39
CA LYS A 33 9.29 -0.04 8.56
C LYS A 33 9.05 0.42 7.12
N GLY A 34 9.44 -0.42 6.15
CA GLY A 34 9.18 -0.19 4.72
C GLY A 34 7.69 -0.35 4.36
N GLU A 35 6.83 0.41 5.03
CA GLU A 35 5.36 0.38 4.88
C GLU A 35 4.82 1.81 4.82
N GLY A 36 3.61 1.97 4.28
CA GLY A 36 2.91 3.25 4.26
C GLY A 36 3.62 4.32 3.44
N LEU A 37 3.68 5.55 3.97
CA LEU A 37 4.28 6.69 3.28
C LEU A 37 5.79 6.53 3.06
N TYR A 38 6.48 5.91 4.01
CA TYR A 38 7.92 5.67 3.89
C TYR A 38 8.27 4.74 2.73
N GLN A 39 7.46 3.71 2.50
CA GLN A 39 7.62 2.82 1.34
C GLN A 39 7.53 3.57 0.02
N VAL A 40 6.59 4.49 -0.12
CA VAL A 40 6.42 5.30 -1.34
C VAL A 40 7.68 6.12 -1.63
N PHE A 41 8.28 6.72 -0.61
CA PHE A 41 9.55 7.43 -0.78
C PHE A 41 10.70 6.50 -1.16
N GLN A 42 10.78 5.32 -0.55
CA GLN A 42 11.82 4.34 -0.89
C GLN A 42 11.72 3.81 -2.33
N GLU A 43 10.51 3.69 -2.86
CA GLU A 43 10.28 3.23 -4.24
C GLU A 43 10.64 4.30 -5.29
N ILE A 44 10.49 5.58 -4.94
CA ILE A 44 10.75 6.70 -5.86
C ILE A 44 12.21 7.13 -5.81
N PHE A 45 12.81 7.16 -4.64
CA PHE A 45 14.17 7.64 -4.44
C PHE A 45 15.18 6.48 -4.32
N PRO A 46 16.42 6.65 -4.74
CA PRO A 46 17.00 7.88 -5.29
C PRO A 46 16.57 8.16 -6.74
N ILE A 47 16.48 9.44 -7.09
CA ILE A 47 16.27 9.89 -8.47
C ILE A 47 17.64 10.27 -9.03
N GLU A 48 18.00 9.66 -10.15
CA GLU A 48 19.27 9.89 -10.83
C GLU A 48 19.01 10.51 -12.21
N ASP A 49 19.91 11.42 -12.61
CA ASP A 49 19.88 11.98 -13.96
C ASP A 49 20.24 10.92 -15.00
N THR A 50 19.77 11.11 -16.23
CA THR A 50 20.06 10.23 -17.39
C THR A 50 21.55 10.06 -17.67
N ARG A 51 22.39 11.01 -17.21
CA ARG A 51 23.85 10.97 -17.32
C ARG A 51 24.53 10.51 -16.04
N ASN A 52 23.76 10.20 -14.98
CA ASN A 52 24.25 9.86 -13.64
C ASN A 52 25.17 10.92 -13.00
N ASN A 53 25.02 12.19 -13.41
CA ASN A 53 25.81 13.29 -12.86
C ASN A 53 25.22 13.86 -11.57
N TYR A 54 23.90 13.78 -11.41
CA TYR A 54 23.18 14.29 -10.24
C TYR A 54 22.34 13.19 -9.61
N LYS A 55 22.38 13.16 -8.29
CA LYS A 55 21.60 12.22 -7.50
C LYS A 55 20.81 12.96 -6.44
N LEU A 56 19.50 12.79 -6.47
CA LEU A 56 18.57 13.30 -5.46
C LEU A 56 18.18 12.17 -4.52
N GLU A 57 18.58 12.30 -3.26
CA GLU A 57 18.33 11.30 -2.22
C GLU A 57 17.30 11.80 -1.22
N PHE A 58 16.48 10.89 -0.76
CA PHE A 58 15.54 11.11 0.33
C PHE A 58 16.22 10.79 1.68
N LEU A 59 16.14 11.70 2.63
CA LEU A 59 16.69 11.52 3.97
C LEU A 59 15.60 11.23 5.00
N ASP A 60 14.56 12.07 5.03
CA ASP A 60 13.48 11.99 6.00
C ASP A 60 12.25 12.75 5.51
N TYR A 61 11.12 12.53 6.14
CA TYR A 61 9.92 13.34 6.00
C TYR A 61 9.37 13.73 7.37
N PHE A 62 8.68 14.84 7.41
CA PHE A 62 8.01 15.35 8.60
C PHE A 62 6.79 16.19 8.22
N ILE A 63 5.96 16.45 9.19
CA ILE A 63 4.79 17.30 9.03
C ILE A 63 4.92 18.54 9.92
N ASP A 64 4.39 19.66 9.44
CA ASP A 64 4.20 20.85 10.25
C ASP A 64 2.82 20.81 10.95
N PRO A 65 2.62 21.58 12.01
CA PRO A 65 1.31 21.72 12.63
C PRO A 65 0.24 22.18 11.63
N PRO A 66 -1.02 21.75 11.81
CA PRO A 66 -2.12 22.19 10.96
C PRO A 66 -2.32 23.71 11.07
N GLN A 67 -2.67 24.33 9.95
CA GLN A 67 -2.90 25.77 9.90
C GLN A 67 -4.19 26.19 10.61
N TYR A 68 -5.21 25.34 10.57
CA TYR A 68 -6.52 25.58 11.18
C TYR A 68 -6.88 24.45 12.13
N SER A 69 -7.65 24.78 13.17
CA SER A 69 -8.19 23.78 14.09
C SER A 69 -9.29 22.95 13.42
N ILE A 70 -9.64 21.82 14.02
CA ILE A 70 -10.75 20.97 13.55
C ILE A 70 -12.07 21.77 13.53
N GLU A 71 -12.33 22.54 14.58
CA GLU A 71 -13.53 23.37 14.74
C GLU A 71 -13.62 24.43 13.64
N GLU A 72 -12.53 25.15 13.39
CA GLU A 72 -12.48 26.12 12.29
C GLU A 72 -12.71 25.49 10.92
N CYS A 73 -12.17 24.29 10.70
CA CYS A 73 -12.38 23.58 9.44
C CYS A 73 -13.85 23.19 9.24
N LEU A 74 -14.53 22.76 10.30
CA LEU A 74 -15.96 22.44 10.25
C LEU A 74 -16.82 23.68 9.99
N GLU A 75 -16.55 24.79 10.68
CA GLU A 75 -17.32 26.03 10.54
C GLU A 75 -17.10 26.71 9.18
N ARG A 76 -15.86 26.73 8.70
CA ARG A 76 -15.47 27.46 7.48
C ARG A 76 -15.50 26.60 6.21
N GLY A 77 -15.89 25.33 6.30
CA GLY A 77 -15.92 24.43 5.15
C GLY A 77 -14.54 24.08 4.60
N LEU A 78 -13.52 24.03 5.47
CA LEU A 78 -12.15 23.72 5.10
C LEU A 78 -11.81 22.24 5.32
N THR A 79 -10.67 21.81 4.77
CA THR A 79 -10.11 20.49 5.01
C THR A 79 -9.06 20.57 6.12
N TYR A 80 -9.19 19.72 7.14
CA TYR A 80 -8.20 19.56 8.19
C TYR A 80 -7.01 18.77 7.63
N ASN A 81 -5.91 19.47 7.39
CA ASN A 81 -4.71 18.91 6.79
C ASN A 81 -3.43 19.43 7.45
N VAL A 82 -2.34 18.74 7.18
CA VAL A 82 -1.00 19.11 7.63
C VAL A 82 -0.07 19.24 6.44
N PRO A 83 0.85 20.22 6.44
CA PRO A 83 1.90 20.33 5.43
C PRO A 83 2.88 19.17 5.56
N LEU A 84 3.09 18.44 4.48
CA LEU A 84 4.13 17.42 4.38
C LEU A 84 5.37 18.01 3.77
N LYS A 85 6.49 17.84 4.45
CA LYS A 85 7.83 18.22 3.99
C LYS A 85 8.74 17.00 3.93
N ALA A 86 9.62 16.97 2.96
CA ALA A 86 10.66 15.97 2.84
C ALA A 86 12.03 16.63 2.92
N LYS A 87 12.94 16.03 3.65
CA LYS A 87 14.34 16.41 3.67
C LYS A 87 15.07 15.67 2.56
N LEU A 88 15.48 16.40 1.55
CA LEU A 88 16.14 15.88 0.36
C LEU A 88 17.60 16.34 0.32
N ARG A 89 18.44 15.49 -0.25
CA ARG A 89 19.85 15.79 -0.49
C ARG A 89 20.16 15.66 -1.96
N LEU A 90 20.69 16.74 -2.54
CA LEU A 90 21.19 16.75 -3.91
C LEU A 90 22.71 16.63 -3.87
N SER A 91 23.25 15.61 -4.50
CA SER A 91 24.68 15.38 -4.67
C SER A 91 25.04 15.33 -6.15
N CYS A 92 26.26 15.81 -6.48
CA CYS A 92 26.84 15.69 -7.80
C CYS A 92 27.91 14.61 -7.77
N THR A 93 27.86 13.68 -8.73
CA THR A 93 28.84 12.60 -8.90
C THR A 93 29.77 12.83 -10.10
N ASP A 94 29.65 13.99 -10.77
CA ASP A 94 30.45 14.32 -11.93
C ASP A 94 31.85 14.81 -11.49
N PRO A 95 32.92 14.16 -11.93
CA PRO A 95 34.29 14.59 -11.62
C PRO A 95 34.67 15.94 -12.24
N GLU A 96 33.94 16.43 -13.26
CA GLU A 96 34.17 17.75 -13.85
C GLU A 96 33.59 18.90 -12.99
N HIS A 97 32.76 18.60 -12.02
CA HIS A 97 32.10 19.55 -11.13
C HIS A 97 32.43 19.29 -9.65
N GLU A 98 33.72 19.12 -9.34
CA GLU A 98 34.22 18.91 -7.96
C GLU A 98 33.84 20.05 -6.99
N ASP A 99 33.52 21.24 -7.51
CA ASP A 99 33.12 22.41 -6.72
C ASP A 99 31.63 22.39 -6.30
N PHE A 100 30.85 21.36 -6.69
CA PHE A 100 29.47 21.29 -6.33
C PHE A 100 29.30 20.86 -4.87
N GLU A 101 28.86 21.79 -4.04
CA GLU A 101 28.49 21.48 -2.65
C GLU A 101 27.23 20.65 -2.56
N THR A 102 27.31 19.51 -1.91
CA THR A 102 26.13 18.70 -1.56
C THR A 102 25.17 19.54 -0.71
N ARG A 103 23.95 19.73 -1.18
CA ARG A 103 22.92 20.52 -0.48
C ARG A 103 21.81 19.62 0.05
N ALA A 104 21.51 19.79 1.33
CA ALA A 104 20.34 19.19 1.96
C ALA A 104 19.33 20.31 2.27
N GLN A 105 18.08 20.12 1.85
CA GLN A 105 17.01 21.11 2.03
C GLN A 105 15.70 20.43 2.35
N ASP A 106 14.89 21.12 3.15
CA ASP A 106 13.51 20.73 3.42
C ASP A 106 12.60 21.25 2.29
N VAL A 107 11.92 20.34 1.62
CA VAL A 107 11.06 20.65 0.48
C VAL A 107 9.60 20.40 0.86
N TYR A 108 8.76 21.40 0.65
CA TYR A 108 7.32 21.25 0.79
C TYR A 108 6.76 20.44 -0.37
N LEU A 109 6.09 19.34 -0.06
CA LEU A 109 5.49 18.46 -1.05
C LEU A 109 3.99 18.69 -1.27
N GLY A 110 3.30 19.14 -0.24
CA GLY A 110 1.86 19.36 -0.30
C GLY A 110 1.20 19.19 1.06
N ASN A 111 -0.12 19.32 1.07
CA ASN A 111 -0.92 19.09 2.26
C ASN A 111 -1.57 17.71 2.22
N ILE A 112 -1.53 17.01 3.33
CA ILE A 112 -2.18 15.72 3.51
C ILE A 112 -3.31 15.85 4.54
N PRO A 113 -4.52 15.37 4.25
CA PRO A 113 -5.58 15.30 5.24
C PRO A 113 -5.11 14.53 6.48
N TYR A 114 -5.39 15.08 7.65
CA TYR A 114 -4.95 14.50 8.91
C TYR A 114 -6.13 13.96 9.70
N MET A 115 -5.97 12.79 10.31
CA MET A 115 -7.01 12.14 11.09
C MET A 115 -7.22 12.85 12.40
N THR A 116 -8.49 13.07 12.77
CA THR A 116 -8.87 13.59 14.07
C THR A 116 -8.70 12.52 15.16
N PRO A 117 -8.66 12.90 16.45
CA PRO A 117 -8.64 11.92 17.54
C PRO A 117 -9.83 10.95 17.57
N ALA A 118 -10.96 11.33 16.94
CA ALA A 118 -12.12 10.48 16.77
C ALA A 118 -12.01 9.46 15.61
N GLY A 119 -10.87 9.40 14.90
CA GLY A 119 -10.66 8.50 13.78
C GLY A 119 -11.32 8.93 12.47
N THR A 120 -11.75 10.19 12.37
CA THR A 120 -12.41 10.79 11.21
C THR A 120 -11.48 11.73 10.46
N PHE A 121 -11.86 12.09 9.23
CA PHE A 121 -11.25 13.16 8.44
C PHE A 121 -12.25 14.28 8.24
N VAL A 122 -11.80 15.51 8.29
CA VAL A 122 -12.61 16.69 7.95
C VAL A 122 -12.23 17.14 6.54
N ILE A 123 -13.12 16.93 5.59
CA ILE A 123 -12.93 17.27 4.18
C ILE A 123 -14.01 18.28 3.77
N ASN A 124 -13.59 19.47 3.37
CA ASN A 124 -14.49 20.55 2.97
C ASN A 124 -15.60 20.83 4.02
N GLY A 125 -15.24 20.79 5.30
CA GLY A 125 -16.15 21.01 6.41
C GLY A 125 -17.06 19.83 6.77
N SER A 126 -16.91 18.67 6.14
CA SER A 126 -17.68 17.47 6.46
C SER A 126 -16.80 16.45 7.13
N GLU A 127 -17.24 15.90 8.23
CA GLU A 127 -16.61 14.75 8.88
C GLU A 127 -16.87 13.48 8.06
N ARG A 128 -15.79 12.77 7.75
CA ARG A 128 -15.82 11.53 6.96
C ARG A 128 -14.98 10.46 7.63
N ILE A 129 -15.39 9.22 7.48
CA ILE A 129 -14.68 8.05 7.99
C ILE A 129 -14.43 7.06 6.87
N ILE A 130 -13.25 6.42 6.91
CA ILE A 130 -12.94 5.32 5.99
C ILE A 130 -13.60 4.07 6.54
N VAL A 131 -14.54 3.51 5.80
CA VAL A 131 -15.23 2.28 6.17
C VAL A 131 -14.38 1.08 5.76
N SER A 132 -14.15 0.17 6.70
CA SER A 132 -13.43 -1.07 6.43
C SER A 132 -14.23 -1.93 5.44
N GLN A 133 -13.55 -2.41 4.39
CA GLN A 133 -14.12 -3.29 3.39
C GLN A 133 -13.61 -4.71 3.59
N LEU A 134 -14.54 -5.65 3.73
CA LEU A 134 -14.20 -7.06 3.81
C LEU A 134 -13.96 -7.62 2.40
N HIS A 135 -12.78 -8.15 2.16
CA HIS A 135 -12.45 -8.83 0.93
C HIS A 135 -11.67 -10.12 1.21
N ARG A 136 -11.63 -11.02 0.23
CA ARG A 136 -10.82 -12.24 0.36
C ARG A 136 -9.35 -11.91 0.43
N SER A 137 -8.63 -12.57 1.34
CA SER A 137 -7.18 -12.41 1.46
C SER A 137 -6.48 -12.82 0.17
N PRO A 138 -5.44 -12.10 -0.26
CA PRO A 138 -4.56 -12.56 -1.33
C PRO A 138 -3.92 -13.89 -0.99
N GLY A 139 -3.78 -14.76 -1.97
CA GLY A 139 -3.15 -16.06 -1.77
C GLY A 139 -3.64 -17.12 -2.74
N VAL A 140 -3.27 -18.36 -2.47
CA VAL A 140 -3.66 -19.55 -3.23
C VAL A 140 -4.61 -20.38 -2.40
N PHE A 141 -5.76 -20.73 -2.98
CA PHE A 141 -6.79 -21.55 -2.36
C PHE A 141 -6.99 -22.82 -3.16
N PHE A 142 -6.93 -23.96 -2.50
CA PHE A 142 -7.15 -25.27 -3.11
C PHE A 142 -8.53 -25.79 -2.75
N ASP A 143 -9.20 -26.40 -3.71
CA ASP A 143 -10.51 -27.01 -3.50
C ASP A 143 -10.61 -28.35 -4.22
N GLN A 144 -11.50 -29.20 -3.75
CA GLN A 144 -11.79 -30.50 -4.34
C GLN A 144 -13.31 -30.62 -4.51
N SER A 145 -13.72 -30.92 -5.70
CA SER A 145 -15.11 -31.24 -6.03
C SER A 145 -15.26 -32.68 -6.54
N MET A 146 -16.44 -33.22 -6.44
CA MET A 146 -16.74 -34.55 -6.95
C MET A 146 -17.67 -34.44 -8.15
N HIS A 147 -17.25 -34.97 -9.28
CA HIS A 147 -18.10 -35.03 -10.46
C HIS A 147 -19.22 -36.11 -10.27
N ALA A 148 -20.30 -36.03 -11.01
CA ALA A 148 -21.42 -36.99 -10.95
C ALA A 148 -20.98 -38.46 -11.20
N ASN A 149 -19.90 -38.68 -11.90
CA ASN A 149 -19.30 -39.99 -12.18
C ASN A 149 -18.44 -40.53 -11.02
N GLY A 150 -18.35 -39.82 -9.87
CA GLY A 150 -17.49 -40.20 -8.76
C GLY A 150 -16.02 -39.80 -8.91
N THR A 151 -15.62 -39.14 -10.00
CA THR A 151 -14.27 -38.67 -10.22
C THR A 151 -13.99 -37.43 -9.38
N LYS A 152 -12.88 -37.42 -8.68
CA LYS A 152 -12.42 -36.24 -7.91
C LYS A 152 -11.80 -35.24 -8.86
N LEU A 153 -12.30 -34.01 -8.82
CA LEU A 153 -11.76 -32.89 -9.56
C LEU A 153 -11.07 -31.92 -8.59
N TYR A 154 -9.93 -31.46 -8.97
CA TYR A 154 -9.13 -30.53 -8.17
C TYR A 154 -9.10 -29.17 -8.82
N SER A 155 -9.15 -28.14 -8.00
CA SER A 155 -9.00 -26.76 -8.44
C SER A 155 -8.09 -25.99 -7.50
N ALA A 156 -7.40 -25.01 -8.08
CA ALA A 156 -6.59 -24.05 -7.33
C ALA A 156 -6.92 -22.65 -7.83
N ARG A 157 -7.14 -21.72 -6.91
CA ARG A 157 -7.48 -20.35 -7.24
C ARG A 157 -6.40 -19.42 -6.68
N ILE A 158 -5.84 -18.59 -7.54
CA ILE A 158 -4.90 -17.53 -7.17
C ILE A 158 -5.68 -16.23 -7.10
N ILE A 159 -5.71 -15.63 -5.91
CA ILE A 159 -6.32 -14.32 -5.67
C ILE A 159 -5.18 -13.33 -5.41
N PRO A 160 -4.91 -12.37 -6.31
CA PRO A 160 -3.92 -11.34 -6.10
C PRO A 160 -4.47 -10.23 -5.18
N PHE A 161 -3.59 -9.43 -4.61
CA PHE A 161 -3.99 -8.22 -3.90
C PHE A 161 -4.72 -7.24 -4.83
N LYS A 162 -4.20 -7.06 -6.04
CA LYS A 162 -4.78 -6.23 -7.09
C LYS A 162 -4.53 -6.89 -8.45
N GLY A 163 -5.59 -7.18 -9.19
CA GLY A 163 -5.49 -7.78 -10.51
C GLY A 163 -6.53 -8.88 -10.73
N SER A 164 -6.38 -9.59 -11.84
CA SER A 164 -7.31 -10.66 -12.27
C SER A 164 -7.08 -11.94 -11.49
N TRP A 165 -8.17 -12.63 -11.17
CA TRP A 165 -8.12 -13.95 -10.55
C TRP A 165 -7.79 -15.01 -11.59
N ILE A 166 -6.92 -15.95 -11.22
CA ILE A 166 -6.59 -17.10 -12.05
C ILE A 166 -7.03 -18.36 -11.30
N GLU A 167 -7.79 -19.18 -11.98
CA GLU A 167 -8.25 -20.47 -11.46
C GLU A 167 -7.75 -21.58 -12.34
N PHE A 168 -7.11 -22.57 -11.74
CA PHE A 168 -6.72 -23.81 -12.39
C PHE A 168 -7.70 -24.90 -12.00
N ALA A 169 -8.18 -25.65 -12.97
CA ALA A 169 -9.10 -26.76 -12.71
C ALA A 169 -8.80 -27.96 -13.60
N THR A 170 -8.91 -29.15 -13.03
CA THR A 170 -8.80 -30.42 -13.78
C THR A 170 -10.15 -30.80 -14.38
N ASP A 171 -10.13 -31.31 -15.59
CA ASP A 171 -11.30 -31.90 -16.25
C ASP A 171 -11.37 -33.41 -15.94
N ILE A 172 -12.49 -34.04 -16.35
CA ILE A 172 -12.75 -35.49 -16.22
C ILE A 172 -11.64 -36.33 -16.84
N ASN A 173 -11.01 -35.80 -17.89
CA ASN A 173 -9.89 -36.44 -18.61
C ASN A 173 -8.52 -36.15 -18.00
N ASN A 174 -8.44 -35.61 -16.77
CA ASN A 174 -7.22 -35.17 -16.13
C ASN A 174 -6.46 -34.07 -16.88
N VAL A 175 -7.12 -33.34 -17.77
CA VAL A 175 -6.55 -32.18 -18.45
C VAL A 175 -6.73 -30.94 -17.57
N MET A 176 -5.65 -30.19 -17.38
CA MET A 176 -5.69 -29.00 -16.57
C MET A 176 -5.92 -27.74 -17.43
N TYR A 177 -6.86 -26.94 -17.01
CA TYR A 177 -7.24 -25.68 -17.65
C TYR A 177 -7.05 -24.52 -16.71
N ALA A 178 -6.74 -23.35 -17.27
CA ALA A 178 -6.68 -22.08 -16.57
C ALA A 178 -7.87 -21.21 -16.98
N TYR A 179 -8.48 -20.56 -16.00
CA TYR A 179 -9.55 -19.59 -16.19
C TYR A 179 -9.06 -18.24 -15.68
N ILE A 180 -9.15 -17.22 -16.52
CA ILE A 180 -8.83 -15.85 -16.16
C ILE A 180 -10.14 -15.10 -15.98
N ASP A 181 -10.39 -14.55 -14.77
CA ASP A 181 -11.62 -13.86 -14.40
C ASP A 181 -12.91 -14.63 -14.76
N ARG A 182 -12.85 -15.96 -14.74
CA ARG A 182 -13.95 -16.87 -15.11
C ARG A 182 -14.47 -16.72 -16.55
N LYS A 183 -13.75 -16.02 -17.42
CA LYS A 183 -14.25 -15.70 -18.79
C LYS A 183 -13.73 -16.61 -19.87
N LYS A 184 -12.47 -17.03 -19.83
CA LYS A 184 -11.86 -17.86 -20.88
C LYS A 184 -11.24 -19.10 -20.28
N LYS A 185 -11.58 -20.25 -20.88
CA LYS A 185 -10.94 -21.55 -20.60
C LYS A 185 -9.74 -21.71 -21.53
N LEU A 186 -8.56 -21.80 -20.96
CA LEU A 186 -7.31 -21.98 -21.71
C LEU A 186 -6.61 -23.25 -21.20
N PRO A 187 -5.95 -24.02 -22.07
CA PRO A 187 -5.03 -25.06 -21.61
C PRO A 187 -3.90 -24.43 -20.76
N VAL A 188 -3.57 -25.06 -19.64
CA VAL A 188 -2.50 -24.58 -18.74
C VAL A 188 -1.19 -24.39 -19.49
N THR A 189 -0.85 -25.29 -20.41
CA THR A 189 0.37 -25.21 -21.22
C THR A 189 0.45 -23.93 -22.05
N THR A 190 -0.69 -23.45 -22.57
CA THR A 190 -0.76 -22.19 -23.32
C THR A 190 -0.46 -21.00 -22.42
N LEU A 191 -1.01 -20.99 -21.19
CA LEU A 191 -0.74 -19.94 -20.21
C LEU A 191 0.73 -19.94 -19.80
N LEU A 192 1.30 -21.12 -19.51
CA LEU A 192 2.70 -21.23 -19.09
C LEU A 192 3.67 -20.76 -20.19
N ARG A 193 3.39 -21.10 -21.46
CA ARG A 193 4.17 -20.59 -22.59
C ARG A 193 4.08 -19.08 -22.74
N ALA A 194 2.90 -18.51 -22.52
CA ALA A 194 2.71 -17.05 -22.55
C ALA A 194 3.50 -16.31 -21.46
N ILE A 195 3.73 -16.97 -20.33
CA ILE A 195 4.53 -16.42 -19.22
C ILE A 195 6.03 -16.58 -19.46
N GLY A 196 6.44 -17.42 -20.42
CA GLY A 196 7.84 -17.61 -20.81
C GLY A 196 8.42 -18.98 -20.50
N TYR A 197 7.62 -19.91 -19.98
CA TYR A 197 8.06 -21.30 -19.81
C TYR A 197 7.98 -22.03 -21.16
N ASN A 198 9.09 -22.08 -21.87
CA ASN A 198 9.25 -22.86 -23.09
C ASN A 198 9.71 -24.26 -22.71
N SER A 199 8.89 -25.26 -23.00
CA SER A 199 9.31 -26.69 -22.95
C SER A 199 10.02 -27.07 -24.19
#